data_3183635e43e5c6a6af098e58515aa8b2
#
_entry.id   3183635e43e5c6a6af098e58515aa8b2
#
_cell.length_a   1.000
_cell.length_b   1.000
_cell.length_c   1.000
_cell.angle_alpha   90.00
_cell.angle_beta   90.00
_cell.angle_gamma   90.00
#
_symmetry.space_group_name_H-M   'P 1'
#
loop_
_entity.id
_entity.type
_entity.pdbx_description
1 polymer ?
#
loop_
_entity_poly.entity_id
_entity_poly.type
_entity_poly.pdbx_seq_one_letter_code
_entity_poly.pdbx_strand_id
1 'polypeptide(L)' 'MKDLGFDPASVTIKAGQSVAWTNEDSVSHTVVGDNGEFESGDLANGATFTFVFDQPGTYAYHCGIHPSMKATVVVE' A
#
# COMPACT_ATOMS: atom_id res chain seq x y z
N MET A 1 -4.38 -6.73 1.21
CA MET A 1 -5.60 -5.99 1.55
C MET A 1 -6.74 -6.99 1.74
N LYS A 2 -7.27 -7.04 2.93
CA LYS A 2 -8.30 -8.02 3.27
C LYS A 2 -9.13 -7.47 4.41
N ASP A 3 -10.44 -7.73 4.39
CA ASP A 3 -11.39 -7.30 5.43
C ASP A 3 -11.35 -5.79 5.64
N LEU A 4 -11.25 -5.02 4.54
CA LEU A 4 -11.15 -3.56 4.54
C LEU A 4 -9.96 -3.05 5.36
N GLY A 5 -8.85 -3.77 5.31
CA GLY A 5 -7.63 -3.39 6.02
C GLY A 5 -6.37 -3.81 5.26
N PHE A 6 -5.25 -3.23 5.63
CA PHE A 6 -3.94 -3.65 5.15
C PHE A 6 -3.33 -4.60 6.18
N ASP A 7 -2.79 -5.71 5.72
CA ASP A 7 -2.20 -6.71 6.59
C ASP A 7 -0.85 -7.15 5.98
N PRO A 8 0.27 -6.88 6.66
CA PRO A 8 0.37 -6.15 7.93
C PRO A 8 0.13 -4.65 7.77
N ALA A 9 -0.29 -3.98 8.83
CA ALA A 9 -0.52 -2.53 8.80
C ALA A 9 0.78 -1.71 8.84
N SER A 10 1.91 -2.34 9.10
CA SER A 10 3.21 -1.70 9.08
C SER A 10 4.25 -2.71 8.62
N VAL A 11 5.15 -2.28 7.73
CA VAL A 11 6.23 -3.12 7.23
C VAL A 11 7.51 -2.30 7.17
N THR A 12 8.64 -2.93 7.49
CA THR A 12 9.96 -2.31 7.42
C THR A 12 10.78 -3.00 6.34
N ILE A 13 11.32 -2.20 5.42
CA ILE A 13 12.16 -2.69 4.34
C ILE A 13 13.43 -1.83 4.26
N LYS A 14 14.36 -2.24 3.40
CA LYS A 14 15.56 -1.46 3.10
C LYS A 14 15.39 -0.71 1.80
N ALA A 15 16.09 0.43 1.67
CA ALA A 15 16.08 1.20 0.43
C ALA A 15 16.48 0.32 -0.75
N GLY A 16 15.76 0.45 -1.84
CA GLY A 16 15.94 -0.38 -3.04
C GLY A 16 15.06 -1.61 -3.08
N GLN A 17 14.38 -1.95 -1.98
CA GLN A 17 13.44 -3.06 -1.95
C GLN A 17 12.05 -2.60 -2.37
N SER A 18 11.19 -3.54 -2.70
CA SER A 18 9.83 -3.26 -3.14
C SER A 18 8.81 -3.85 -2.18
N VAL A 19 7.59 -3.29 -2.23
CA VAL A 19 6.43 -3.84 -1.54
C VAL A 19 5.39 -4.17 -2.59
N ALA A 20 4.78 -5.34 -2.47
CA ALA A 20 3.68 -5.77 -3.33
C ALA A 20 2.40 -5.82 -2.50
N TRP A 21 1.34 -5.21 -3.04
CA TRP A 21 0.01 -5.24 -2.44
C TRP A 21 -0.90 -6.09 -3.29
N THR A 22 -1.57 -7.04 -2.68
CA THR A 22 -2.56 -7.87 -3.37
C THR A 22 -3.93 -7.66 -2.74
N ASN A 23 -4.93 -7.38 -3.57
CA ASN A 23 -6.30 -7.22 -3.09
C ASN A 23 -6.96 -8.59 -2.96
N GLU A 24 -7.24 -9.01 -1.74
CA GLU A 24 -7.91 -10.28 -1.45
C GLU A 24 -9.40 -10.09 -1.15
N ASP A 25 -9.90 -8.84 -1.19
CA ASP A 25 -11.31 -8.55 -0.96
C ASP A 25 -12.10 -8.63 -2.25
N SER A 26 -13.40 -8.83 -2.13
CA SER A 26 -14.31 -8.84 -3.27
C SER A 26 -14.60 -7.44 -3.82
N VAL A 27 -14.32 -6.40 -3.04
CA VAL A 27 -14.49 -5.01 -3.46
C VAL A 27 -13.15 -4.44 -3.92
N SER A 28 -13.18 -3.45 -4.82
CA SER A 28 -11.97 -2.80 -5.30
C SER A 28 -11.34 -1.94 -4.21
N HIS A 29 -10.01 -1.87 -4.24
CA HIS A 29 -9.23 -1.01 -3.36
C HIS A 29 -8.18 -0.26 -4.18
N THR A 30 -7.63 0.80 -3.60
CA THR A 30 -6.47 1.49 -4.15
C THR A 30 -5.40 1.60 -3.08
N VAL A 31 -4.16 1.83 -3.51
CA VAL A 31 -3.04 2.13 -2.61
C VAL A 31 -2.54 3.51 -2.97
N VAL A 32 -2.66 4.46 -2.05
CA VAL A 32 -2.33 5.87 -2.29
C VAL A 32 -1.43 6.38 -1.18
N GLY A 33 -0.22 6.82 -1.53
CA GLY A 33 0.67 7.47 -0.57
C GLY A 33 0.04 8.77 -0.07
N ASP A 34 0.10 9.02 1.24
CA ASP A 34 -0.54 10.20 1.85
C ASP A 34 -0.05 11.51 1.24
N ASN A 35 1.21 11.54 0.78
CA ASN A 35 1.81 12.72 0.16
C ASN A 35 1.93 12.58 -1.37
N GLY A 36 1.23 11.64 -1.96
CA GLY A 36 1.24 11.44 -3.41
C GLY A 36 2.47 10.74 -3.96
N GLU A 37 3.24 10.07 -3.11
CA GLU A 37 4.49 9.41 -3.55
C GLU A 37 4.23 8.25 -4.51
N PHE A 38 3.08 7.60 -4.35
CA PHE A 38 2.69 6.50 -5.23
C PHE A 38 1.17 6.33 -5.23
N GLU A 39 0.66 5.75 -6.31
CA GLU A 39 -0.77 5.48 -6.46
C GLU A 39 -0.95 4.30 -7.39
N SER A 40 -1.74 3.32 -6.95
CA SER A 40 -1.92 2.09 -7.71
C SER A 40 -3.01 2.16 -8.79
N GLY A 41 -3.97 3.06 -8.64
CA GLY A 41 -5.23 2.92 -9.36
C GLY A 41 -6.09 1.81 -8.75
N ASP A 42 -7.25 1.55 -9.35
CA ASP A 42 -8.19 0.55 -8.83
C ASP A 42 -7.61 -0.87 -8.92
N LEU A 43 -7.63 -1.57 -7.81
CA LEU A 43 -7.21 -2.97 -7.74
C LEU A 43 -8.44 -3.84 -7.46
N ALA A 44 -8.85 -4.62 -8.45
CA ALA A 44 -9.92 -5.59 -8.29
C ALA A 44 -9.43 -6.80 -7.48
N ASN A 45 -10.34 -7.67 -7.10
CA ASN A 45 -9.98 -8.91 -6.40
C ASN A 45 -8.89 -9.66 -7.18
N GLY A 46 -7.82 -10.01 -6.49
CA GLY A 46 -6.69 -10.74 -7.07
C GLY A 46 -5.64 -9.87 -7.75
N ALA A 47 -5.89 -8.57 -7.92
CA ALA A 47 -4.92 -7.67 -8.55
C ALA A 47 -3.78 -7.33 -7.59
N THR A 48 -2.60 -7.10 -8.14
CA THR A 48 -1.39 -6.79 -7.38
C THR A 48 -0.77 -5.49 -7.89
N PHE A 49 -0.30 -4.65 -6.95
CA PHE A 49 0.46 -3.45 -7.23
C PHE A 49 1.80 -3.55 -6.52
N THR A 50 2.88 -3.23 -7.23
CA THR A 50 4.23 -3.28 -6.67
C THR A 50 4.90 -1.91 -6.83
N PHE A 51 5.56 -1.43 -5.78
CA PHE A 51 6.29 -0.18 -5.82
C PHE A 51 7.67 -0.35 -5.17
N VAL A 52 8.70 0.20 -5.83
CA VAL A 52 10.09 0.16 -5.33
C VAL A 52 10.36 1.43 -4.54
N PHE A 53 10.86 1.25 -3.31
CA PHE A 53 11.17 2.38 -2.42
C PHE A 53 12.68 2.61 -2.43
N ASP A 54 13.13 3.65 -3.14
CA ASP A 54 14.55 3.94 -3.28
C ASP A 54 15.12 4.86 -2.20
N GLN A 55 14.24 5.58 -1.48
CA GLN A 55 14.67 6.59 -0.50
C GLN A 55 14.26 6.16 0.91
N PRO A 56 15.19 6.22 1.88
CA PRO A 56 14.83 5.99 3.28
C PRO A 56 13.80 6.98 3.77
N GLY A 57 12.93 6.53 4.65
CA GLY A 57 11.88 7.37 5.24
C GLY A 57 10.69 6.55 5.68
N THR A 58 9.70 7.23 6.21
CA THR A 58 8.43 6.63 6.62
C THR A 58 7.35 7.08 5.64
N TYR A 59 6.67 6.12 5.04
CA TYR A 59 5.67 6.38 4.00
C TYR A 59 4.31 5.90 4.49
N ALA A 60 3.48 6.84 4.93
CA ALA A 60 2.10 6.55 5.27
C ALA A 60 1.28 6.45 4.00
N TYR A 61 0.34 5.54 3.96
CA TYR A 61 -0.54 5.37 2.80
C TYR A 61 -1.94 4.96 3.24
N HIS A 62 -2.88 5.06 2.33
CA HIS A 62 -4.28 4.76 2.58
C HIS A 62 -4.94 4.21 1.32
N CYS A 63 -6.14 3.66 1.47
CA CYS A 63 -6.98 3.33 0.33
C CYS A 63 -7.80 4.56 -0.05
N GLY A 64 -7.72 4.99 -1.30
CA GLY A 64 -8.45 6.17 -1.77
C GLY A 64 -9.96 6.00 -1.78
N ILE A 65 -10.44 4.74 -1.88
CA ILE A 65 -11.87 4.42 -1.88
C ILE A 65 -12.39 4.28 -0.46
N HIS A 66 -11.56 3.77 0.44
CA HIS A 66 -11.90 3.54 1.85
C HIS A 66 -10.86 4.25 2.73
N PRO A 67 -11.01 5.57 2.98
CA PRO A 67 -9.95 6.35 3.65
C PRO A 67 -9.59 5.90 5.07
N SER A 68 -10.44 5.10 5.70
CA SER A 68 -10.12 4.54 7.03
C SER A 68 -9.08 3.42 6.97
N MET A 69 -8.83 2.84 5.78
CA MET A 69 -7.78 1.85 5.58
C MET A 69 -6.45 2.58 5.48
N LYS A 70 -5.63 2.49 6.51
CA LYS A 70 -4.34 3.19 6.59
C LYS A 70 -3.24 2.25 7.03
N ALA A 71 -2.04 2.49 6.54
CA ALA A 71 -0.88 1.70 6.91
C ALA A 71 0.41 2.49 6.64
N THR A 72 1.56 1.87 6.91
CA THR A 72 2.85 2.55 6.83
C THR A 72 3.91 1.60 6.31
N VAL A 73 4.81 2.12 5.45
CA VAL A 73 6.04 1.45 5.05
C VAL A 73 7.20 2.26 5.62
N VAL A 74 8.07 1.60 6.38
CA VAL A 74 9.31 2.20 6.89
C VAL A 74 10.47 1.69 6.03
N VAL A 75 11.21 2.62 5.43
CA VAL A 75 12.35 2.31 4.57
C VAL A 75 13.62 2.75 5.27
N GLU A 76 14.52 1.82 5.51
CA GLU A 76 15.77 2.06 6.23
C GLU A 76 16.96 2.30 5.31
#